data_03a2676f348dfedb6737b88d4e905117
#
_entry.id   03a2676f348dfedb6737b88d4e905117
#
_cell.length_a   1.000
_cell.length_b   1.000
_cell.length_c   1.000
_cell.angle_alpha   90.00
_cell.angle_beta   90.00
_cell.angle_gamma   90.00
#
_symmetry.space_group_name_H-M   'P 1'
#
loop_
_entity.id
_entity.type
_entity.pdbx_description
1 polymer ?
#
loop_
_entity_poly.entity_id
_entity_poly.type
_entity_poly.pdbx_seq_one_letter_code
_entity_poly.pdbx_strand_id
1 'polypeptide(L)'
;PGNSVDLKSLCRFLDSLDRENLLPKTILYTLNPTDNAMLATLTGSFGLGDCQKLQFGPAWWYNDHKCGIMENLAALSSYSILFNSIGMTTDSRTILSFSRHEYFRRILCNFLGGMIARGELPDDFEFVGQAVRDISYRNADKWVYNK
;
A
#
# COMPACT_ATOMS: atom_id res chain seq x y z
N PRO A 1 -21.82 10.20 -9.76
CA PRO A 1 -20.94 9.25 -9.10
C PRO A 1 -20.71 9.70 -7.67
N GLY A 2 -20.88 8.78 -6.70
CA GLY A 2 -20.68 9.09 -5.29
C GLY A 2 -19.22 9.47 -5.01
N ASN A 3 -19.03 10.23 -3.93
CA ASN A 3 -17.71 10.72 -3.52
C ASN A 3 -16.97 9.74 -2.57
N SER A 4 -17.51 8.54 -2.37
CA SER A 4 -16.96 7.51 -1.50
C SER A 4 -17.22 6.11 -2.06
N VAL A 5 -16.42 5.15 -1.62
CA VAL A 5 -16.58 3.73 -1.95
C VAL A 5 -17.80 3.16 -1.21
N ASP A 6 -18.62 2.37 -1.90
CA ASP A 6 -19.59 1.49 -1.24
C ASP A 6 -18.85 0.27 -0.64
N LEU A 7 -18.29 0.49 0.55
CA LEU A 7 -17.49 -0.51 1.25
C LEU A 7 -18.30 -1.78 1.53
N LYS A 8 -19.57 -1.67 1.83
CA LYS A 8 -20.42 -2.82 2.18
C LYS A 8 -20.58 -3.78 0.99
N SER A 9 -20.86 -3.24 -0.18
CA SER A 9 -20.96 -4.04 -1.41
C SER A 9 -19.61 -4.61 -1.83
N LEU A 10 -18.54 -3.83 -1.73
CA LEU A 10 -17.19 -4.29 -2.00
C LEU A 10 -16.78 -5.43 -1.06
N CYS A 11 -16.98 -5.27 0.25
CA CYS A 11 -16.67 -6.30 1.24
C CYS A 11 -17.43 -7.61 0.97
N ARG A 12 -18.73 -7.53 0.69
CA ARG A 12 -19.55 -8.70 0.35
C ARG A 12 -19.08 -9.42 -0.92
N PHE A 13 -18.70 -8.65 -1.91
CA PHE A 13 -18.17 -9.20 -3.16
C PHE A 13 -16.85 -9.95 -2.93
N LEU A 14 -15.90 -9.33 -2.23
CA LEU A 14 -14.60 -9.96 -1.91
C LEU A 14 -14.78 -11.19 -1.01
N ASP A 15 -15.62 -11.11 0.01
CA ASP A 15 -15.95 -12.22 0.92
C ASP A 15 -16.59 -13.41 0.19
N SER A 16 -17.48 -13.15 -0.78
CA SER A 16 -18.08 -14.22 -1.57
C SER A 16 -17.06 -14.99 -2.39
N LEU A 17 -16.03 -14.31 -2.92
CA LEU A 17 -14.95 -14.97 -3.65
C LEU A 17 -13.98 -15.68 -2.71
N ASP A 18 -13.69 -15.11 -1.55
CA ASP A 18 -12.74 -15.69 -0.61
C ASP A 18 -13.27 -16.97 0.05
N ARG A 19 -14.54 -17.02 0.39
CA ARG A 19 -15.20 -18.24 0.92
C ARG A 19 -15.12 -19.43 -0.01
N GLU A 20 -15.11 -19.21 -1.30
CA GLU A 20 -14.99 -20.25 -2.31
C GLU A 20 -13.55 -20.49 -2.77
N ASN A 21 -12.57 -19.85 -2.13
CA ASN A 21 -11.16 -19.85 -2.54
C ASN A 21 -10.93 -19.35 -3.98
N LEU A 22 -11.81 -18.51 -4.50
CA LEU A 22 -11.76 -17.91 -5.84
C LEU A 22 -11.21 -16.49 -5.85
N LEU A 23 -10.91 -15.91 -4.68
CA LEU A 23 -10.37 -14.55 -4.59
C LEU A 23 -8.94 -14.51 -5.15
N PRO A 24 -8.71 -13.81 -6.28
CA PRO A 24 -7.38 -13.65 -6.83
C PRO A 24 -6.57 -12.62 -6.02
N LYS A 25 -5.27 -12.56 -6.26
CA LYS A 25 -4.45 -11.44 -5.79
C LYS A 25 -5.00 -10.15 -6.38
N THR A 26 -5.41 -9.22 -5.52
CA THR A 26 -6.14 -8.02 -5.94
C THR A 26 -5.54 -6.78 -5.31
N ILE A 27 -5.38 -5.73 -6.10
CA ILE A 27 -4.93 -4.41 -5.63
C ILE A 27 -6.13 -3.47 -5.68
N LEU A 28 -6.49 -2.88 -4.54
CA LEU A 28 -7.55 -1.88 -4.43
C LEU A 28 -6.94 -0.48 -4.49
N TYR A 29 -7.55 0.41 -5.26
CA TYR A 29 -7.17 1.81 -5.36
C TYR A 29 -8.34 2.71 -4.99
N THR A 30 -8.04 3.89 -4.46
CA THR A 30 -9.03 4.94 -4.30
C THR A 30 -8.61 6.23 -4.98
N LEU A 31 -9.60 6.97 -5.47
CA LEU A 31 -9.44 8.33 -5.96
C LEU A 31 -9.71 9.38 -4.87
N ASN A 32 -10.34 8.95 -3.78
CA ASN A 32 -10.72 9.82 -2.68
C ASN A 32 -9.88 9.51 -1.43
N PRO A 33 -9.03 10.45 -0.97
CA PRO A 33 -8.18 10.22 0.21
C PRO A 33 -8.99 9.93 1.49
N THR A 34 -10.25 10.34 1.57
CA THR A 34 -11.10 10.03 2.73
C THR A 34 -11.39 8.54 2.88
N ASP A 35 -11.21 7.74 1.83
CA ASP A 35 -11.42 6.29 1.83
C ASP A 35 -10.15 5.50 2.22
N ASN A 36 -9.01 6.17 2.40
CA ASN A 36 -7.72 5.50 2.69
C ASN A 36 -7.79 4.57 3.90
N ALA A 37 -8.26 5.07 5.04
CA ALA A 37 -8.35 4.27 6.27
C ALA A 37 -9.27 3.06 6.10
N MET A 38 -10.38 3.25 5.43
CA MET A 38 -11.40 2.24 5.18
C MET A 38 -10.87 1.12 4.28
N LEU A 39 -10.19 1.47 3.17
CA LEU A 39 -9.60 0.50 2.27
C LEU A 39 -8.38 -0.20 2.88
N ALA A 40 -7.54 0.51 3.63
CA ALA A 40 -6.43 -0.10 4.35
C ALA A 40 -6.93 -1.15 5.38
N THR A 41 -7.99 -0.84 6.11
CA THR A 41 -8.64 -1.79 7.04
C THR A 41 -9.21 -2.99 6.30
N LEU A 42 -9.90 -2.76 5.18
CA LEU A 42 -10.47 -3.85 4.38
C LEU A 42 -9.38 -4.80 3.88
N THR A 43 -8.31 -4.27 3.30
CA THR A 43 -7.20 -5.10 2.81
C THR A 43 -6.48 -5.85 3.92
N GLY A 44 -6.34 -5.25 5.09
CA GLY A 44 -5.79 -5.91 6.28
C GLY A 44 -6.65 -7.06 6.80
N SER A 45 -7.95 -7.06 6.53
CA SER A 45 -8.90 -8.09 6.99
C SER A 45 -8.85 -9.38 6.15
N PHE A 46 -8.31 -9.35 4.95
CA PHE A 46 -8.20 -10.52 4.04
C PHE A 46 -6.79 -11.13 4.03
N GLY A 47 -6.03 -10.96 5.09
CA GLY A 47 -4.65 -11.41 5.16
C GLY A 47 -4.44 -12.51 6.20
N LEU A 48 -4.43 -13.75 5.77
CA LEU A 48 -3.91 -14.87 6.57
C LEU A 48 -2.65 -15.42 5.87
N GLY A 49 -1.48 -15.28 6.51
CA GLY A 49 -0.22 -15.84 6.04
C GLY A 49 0.77 -14.82 5.47
N ASP A 50 1.86 -15.32 4.88
CA ASP A 50 3.02 -14.53 4.41
C ASP A 50 2.71 -13.58 3.24
N CYS A 51 1.59 -13.74 2.57
CA CYS A 51 1.17 -12.91 1.44
C CYS A 51 -0.30 -12.52 1.58
N GLN A 52 -0.56 -11.25 1.85
CA GLN A 52 -1.91 -10.71 1.78
C GLN A 52 -2.46 -10.87 0.36
N LYS A 53 -3.63 -11.50 0.20
CA LYS A 53 -4.32 -11.59 -1.10
C LYS A 53 -4.75 -10.23 -1.62
N LEU A 54 -5.15 -9.35 -0.71
CA LEU A 54 -5.51 -7.97 -1.03
C LEU A 54 -4.39 -7.02 -0.65
N GLN A 55 -4.09 -6.11 -1.55
CA GLN A 55 -3.19 -4.99 -1.32
C GLN A 55 -3.95 -3.68 -1.44
N PHE A 56 -3.71 -2.75 -0.53
CA PHE A 56 -4.09 -1.38 -0.74
C PHE A 56 -3.01 -0.72 -1.58
N GLY A 57 -3.34 -0.35 -2.80
CA GLY A 57 -2.42 0.25 -3.75
C GLY A 57 -1.91 1.61 -3.29
N PRO A 58 -0.77 2.06 -3.82
CA PRO A 58 -0.22 3.37 -3.49
C PRO A 58 -1.18 4.50 -3.87
N ALA A 59 -0.90 5.67 -3.32
CA ALA A 59 -1.61 6.89 -3.72
C ALA A 59 -1.53 7.06 -5.25
N TRP A 60 -2.69 7.18 -5.89
CA TRP A 60 -2.84 7.15 -7.34
C TRP A 60 -3.69 8.32 -7.84
N TRP A 61 -3.52 8.71 -9.11
CA TRP A 61 -4.26 9.78 -9.74
C TRP A 61 -4.17 11.10 -8.96
N TYR A 62 -5.29 11.61 -8.41
CA TYR A 62 -5.32 12.86 -7.65
C TYR A 62 -4.55 12.81 -6.33
N ASN A 63 -4.28 11.61 -5.81
CA ASN A 63 -3.54 11.40 -4.57
C ASN A 63 -2.03 11.24 -4.80
N ASP A 64 -1.59 11.20 -6.06
CA ASP A 64 -0.18 10.95 -6.40
C ASP A 64 0.65 12.24 -6.28
N HIS A 65 0.75 12.72 -5.07
CA HIS A 65 1.56 13.85 -4.65
C HIS A 65 2.02 13.64 -3.20
N LYS A 66 2.97 14.45 -2.73
CA LYS A 66 3.60 14.27 -1.41
C LYS A 66 2.59 14.02 -0.29
N CYS A 67 1.57 14.87 -0.13
CA CYS A 67 0.60 14.73 0.94
C CYS A 67 -0.22 13.46 0.79
N GLY A 68 -0.74 13.17 -0.40
CA GLY A 68 -1.52 11.95 -0.65
C GLY A 68 -0.73 10.67 -0.42
N ILE A 69 0.55 10.64 -0.81
CA ILE A 69 1.45 9.52 -0.52
C ILE A 69 1.68 9.37 0.98
N MET A 70 1.91 10.48 1.71
CA MET A 70 2.09 10.46 3.16
C MET A 70 0.84 9.96 3.89
N GLU A 71 -0.37 10.40 3.48
CA GLU A 71 -1.64 9.96 4.02
C GLU A 71 -1.89 8.46 3.75
N ASN A 72 -1.56 7.98 2.55
CA ASN A 72 -1.66 6.57 2.19
C ASN A 72 -0.71 5.71 3.05
N LEU A 73 0.56 6.12 3.21
CA LEU A 73 1.52 5.43 4.07
C LEU A 73 1.06 5.43 5.54
N ALA A 74 0.50 6.54 6.03
CA ALA A 74 -0.06 6.63 7.38
C ALA A 74 -1.25 5.68 7.58
N ALA A 75 -2.15 5.58 6.59
CA ALA A 75 -3.25 4.63 6.63
C ALA A 75 -2.76 3.18 6.62
N LEU A 76 -1.80 2.85 5.77
CA LEU A 76 -1.18 1.51 5.73
C LEU A 76 -0.52 1.14 7.04
N SER A 77 0.22 2.06 7.66
CA SER A 77 0.89 1.81 8.94
C SER A 77 -0.07 1.63 10.11
N SER A 78 -1.27 2.24 10.03
CA SER A 78 -2.25 2.25 11.12
C SER A 78 -3.28 1.12 11.02
N TYR A 79 -3.68 0.73 9.80
CA TYR A 79 -4.81 -0.16 9.57
C TYR A 79 -4.45 -1.44 8.81
N SER A 80 -3.22 -1.57 8.34
CA SER A 80 -2.71 -2.73 7.60
C SER A 80 -1.27 -3.02 8.00
N ILE A 81 -0.54 -3.80 7.19
CA ILE A 81 0.88 -4.09 7.41
C ILE A 81 1.70 -3.34 6.37
N LEU A 82 2.16 -2.14 6.72
CA LEU A 82 2.94 -1.29 5.81
C LEU A 82 4.13 -2.03 5.19
N PHE A 83 4.85 -2.85 5.97
CA PHE A 83 6.06 -3.53 5.50
C PHE A 83 5.79 -4.64 4.46
N ASN A 84 4.53 -5.08 4.33
CA ASN A 84 4.09 -6.02 3.29
C ASN A 84 3.51 -5.32 2.05
N SER A 85 3.45 -3.98 2.04
CA SER A 85 2.88 -3.23 0.91
C SER A 85 3.77 -3.34 -0.34
N ILE A 86 3.12 -3.28 -1.50
CA ILE A 86 3.79 -3.42 -2.82
C ILE A 86 4.43 -2.13 -3.35
N GLY A 87 4.43 -1.07 -2.53
CA GLY A 87 5.06 0.20 -2.87
C GLY A 87 4.38 0.96 -4.01
N MET A 88 5.18 1.67 -4.80
CA MET A 88 4.69 2.57 -5.84
C MET A 88 4.40 1.86 -7.16
N THR A 89 3.22 2.12 -7.72
CA THR A 89 2.90 1.82 -9.11
C THR A 89 2.69 3.14 -9.85
N THR A 90 3.44 3.39 -10.91
CA THR A 90 3.52 4.74 -11.51
C THR A 90 2.44 5.02 -12.54
N ASP A 91 1.75 3.99 -13.07
CA ASP A 91 0.89 4.13 -14.25
C ASP A 91 1.59 4.90 -15.40
N SER A 92 2.85 4.59 -15.60
CA SER A 92 3.74 5.37 -16.48
C SER A 92 3.48 5.06 -17.94
N ARG A 93 3.35 6.13 -18.75
CA ARG A 93 3.27 6.06 -20.21
C ARG A 93 4.54 6.54 -20.89
N THR A 94 5.51 7.00 -20.13
CA THR A 94 6.80 7.50 -20.62
C THR A 94 7.95 7.05 -19.73
N ILE A 95 9.16 6.93 -20.30
CA ILE A 95 10.37 6.59 -19.55
C ILE A 95 10.68 7.63 -18.45
N LEU A 96 10.37 8.90 -18.69
CA LEU A 96 10.57 9.98 -17.72
C LEU A 96 9.77 9.78 -16.43
N SER A 97 8.66 9.06 -16.48
CA SER A 97 7.82 8.77 -15.30
C SER A 97 8.50 7.83 -14.30
N PHE A 98 9.58 7.13 -14.66
CA PHE A 98 10.32 6.28 -13.72
C PHE A 98 11.00 7.07 -12.60
N SER A 99 11.23 8.37 -12.77
CA SER A 99 11.67 9.26 -11.69
C SER A 99 10.70 9.29 -10.50
N ARG A 100 9.42 8.93 -10.72
CA ARG A 100 8.40 8.85 -9.65
C ARG A 100 8.69 7.76 -8.63
N HIS A 101 9.40 6.69 -9.01
CA HIS A 101 9.87 5.68 -8.05
C HIS A 101 10.90 6.27 -7.07
N GLU A 102 11.79 7.13 -7.55
CA GLU A 102 12.72 7.85 -6.67
C GLU A 102 11.99 8.83 -5.76
N TYR A 103 11.04 9.58 -6.32
CA TYR A 103 10.20 10.48 -5.56
C TYR A 103 9.46 9.77 -4.41
N PHE A 104 8.85 8.63 -4.71
CA PHE A 104 8.20 7.79 -3.70
C PHE A 104 9.17 7.32 -2.62
N ARG A 105 10.35 6.79 -3.01
CA ARG A 105 11.35 6.33 -2.03
C ARG A 105 11.82 7.44 -1.10
N ARG A 106 11.96 8.66 -1.58
CA ARG A 106 12.31 9.82 -0.74
C ARG A 106 11.21 10.11 0.28
N ILE A 107 9.94 10.03 -0.14
CA ILE A 107 8.80 10.22 0.77
C ILE A 107 8.74 9.08 1.79
N LEU A 108 8.89 7.84 1.35
CA LEU A 108 8.91 6.66 2.23
C LEU A 108 10.02 6.76 3.28
N CYS A 109 11.26 7.07 2.86
CA CYS A 109 12.38 7.25 3.80
C CYS A 109 12.12 8.40 4.79
N ASN A 110 11.54 9.51 4.33
CA ASN A 110 11.16 10.61 5.21
C ASN A 110 10.07 10.22 6.20
N PHE A 111 9.09 9.44 5.76
CA PHE A 111 8.02 8.93 6.62
C PHE A 111 8.57 8.01 7.71
N LEU A 112 9.35 6.99 7.35
CA LEU A 112 9.95 6.05 8.29
C LEU A 112 10.98 6.71 9.22
N GLY A 113 11.81 7.61 8.68
CA GLY A 113 12.75 8.39 9.50
C GLY A 113 12.04 9.29 10.51
N GLY A 114 10.88 9.85 10.15
CA GLY A 114 10.03 10.58 11.08
C GLY A 114 9.48 9.68 12.19
N MET A 115 9.10 8.43 11.89
CA MET A 115 8.66 7.46 12.91
C MET A 115 9.80 7.07 13.85
N ILE A 116 11.04 6.88 13.35
CA ILE A 116 12.23 6.64 14.18
C ILE A 116 12.46 7.83 15.11
N ALA A 117 12.45 9.05 14.58
CA ALA A 117 12.68 10.26 15.36
C ALA A 117 11.65 10.46 16.49
N ARG A 118 10.42 9.93 16.33
CA ARG A 118 9.39 9.96 17.37
C ARG A 118 9.38 8.72 18.28
N GLY A 119 10.30 7.78 18.07
CA GLY A 119 10.36 6.53 18.85
C GLY A 119 9.25 5.50 18.50
N GLU A 120 8.60 5.64 17.35
CA GLU A 120 7.55 4.73 16.87
C GLU A 120 8.14 3.50 16.15
N LEU A 121 9.38 3.61 15.67
CA LEU A 121 10.18 2.53 15.10
C LEU A 121 11.55 2.48 15.76
N PRO A 122 12.20 1.30 15.81
CA PRO A 122 13.56 1.19 16.33
C PRO A 122 14.55 1.97 15.45
N ASP A 123 15.57 2.57 16.06
CA ASP A 123 16.70 3.17 15.35
C ASP A 123 17.67 2.06 14.90
N ASP A 124 17.21 1.24 14.00
CA ASP A 124 17.95 0.13 13.40
C ASP A 124 17.99 0.31 11.88
N PHE A 125 19.12 0.82 11.41
CA PHE A 125 19.30 1.12 9.97
C PHE A 125 19.21 -0.13 9.08
N GLU A 126 19.66 -1.29 9.57
CA GLU A 126 19.60 -2.52 8.78
C GLU A 126 18.15 -3.01 8.64
N PHE A 127 17.41 -3.08 9.74
CA PHE A 127 16.01 -3.48 9.77
C PHE A 127 15.13 -2.54 8.93
N VAL A 128 15.21 -1.24 9.18
CA VAL A 128 14.38 -0.26 8.44
C VAL A 128 14.82 -0.16 6.98
N GLY A 129 16.12 -0.24 6.70
CA GLY A 129 16.66 -0.27 5.35
C GLY A 129 16.19 -1.50 4.56
N GLN A 130 16.04 -2.66 5.22
CA GLN A 130 15.45 -3.86 4.61
C GLN A 130 13.97 -3.61 4.26
N ALA A 131 13.18 -3.05 5.18
CA ALA A 131 11.79 -2.70 4.92
C ALA A 131 11.62 -1.73 3.74
N VAL A 132 12.50 -0.73 3.62
CA VAL A 132 12.51 0.18 2.45
C VAL A 132 12.77 -0.58 1.14
N ARG A 133 13.71 -1.52 1.12
CA ARG A 133 13.99 -2.36 -0.07
C ARG A 133 12.80 -3.24 -0.42
N ASP A 134 12.16 -3.82 0.59
CA ASP A 134 11.03 -4.72 0.42
C ASP A 134 9.82 -3.97 -0.13
N ILE A 135 9.43 -2.85 0.46
CA ILE A 135 8.35 -1.99 -0.03
C ILE A 135 8.65 -1.46 -1.44
N SER A 136 9.92 -1.07 -1.71
CA SER A 136 10.28 -0.45 -2.99
C SER A 136 10.35 -1.43 -4.16
N TYR A 137 10.56 -2.72 -3.92
CA TYR A 137 10.76 -3.70 -4.98
C TYR A 137 10.37 -5.13 -4.62
N ARG A 138 10.90 -5.71 -3.53
CA ARG A 138 10.84 -7.16 -3.30
C ARG A 138 9.44 -7.66 -3.01
N ASN A 139 8.63 -6.87 -2.31
CA ASN A 139 7.23 -7.23 -2.03
C ASN A 139 6.44 -7.37 -3.34
N ALA A 140 6.59 -6.43 -4.27
CA ALA A 140 5.94 -6.51 -5.57
C ALA A 140 6.45 -7.70 -6.38
N ASP A 141 7.76 -7.93 -6.42
CA ASP A 141 8.37 -9.08 -7.13
C ASP A 141 7.86 -10.41 -6.57
N LYS A 142 7.91 -10.59 -5.25
CA LYS A 142 7.39 -11.79 -4.58
C LYS A 142 5.88 -11.94 -4.77
N TRP A 143 5.13 -10.85 -4.63
CA TRP A 143 3.68 -10.89 -4.69
C TRP A 143 3.14 -11.18 -6.09
N VAL A 144 3.75 -10.62 -7.13
CA VAL A 144 3.34 -10.81 -8.53
C VAL A 144 3.84 -12.14 -9.08
N TYR A 145 5.11 -12.49 -8.86
CA TYR A 145 5.75 -13.61 -9.53
C TYR A 145 5.90 -14.85 -8.66
N ASN A 146 5.51 -14.83 -7.39
CA ASN A 146 5.64 -16.00 -6.47
C ASN A 146 7.07 -16.58 -6.38
N LYS A 147 8.10 -15.71 -6.45
CA LYS A 147 9.50 -16.11 -6.37
C LYS A 147 10.01 -16.13 -4.93
#